data_3dbf3bab5416267dd08337b902611266
#
_entry.id   3dbf3bab5416267dd08337b902611266
#
_cell.length_a   1.000
_cell.length_b   1.000
_cell.length_c   1.000
_cell.angle_alpha   90.00
_cell.angle_beta   90.00
_cell.angle_gamma   90.00
#
_symmetry.space_group_name_H-M   'P 1'
#
loop_
_entity.id
_entity.type
_entity.pdbx_description
1 polymer ?
#
loop_
_entity_poly.entity_id
_entity_poly.type
_entity_poly.pdbx_seq_one_letter_code
_entity_poly.pdbx_strand_id
1 'polypeptide(L)' 'MKEIYIKCIAGKVGVKDWQVENCVHLFEEGNTIPFISRYRKEKTGGLDDAQVAEIQHWTLVFTEMEKLSLIHI' A
#
# COMPACT_ATOMS: atom_id res chain seq x y z
N MET A 1 4.70 7.05 4.80
CA MET A 1 4.66 7.29 3.34
C MET A 1 3.96 8.61 3.05
N LYS A 2 4.42 9.33 2.05
CA LYS A 2 3.82 10.63 1.71
C LYS A 2 2.42 10.47 1.12
N GLU A 3 1.57 11.44 1.42
CA GLU A 3 0.19 11.43 0.95
C GLU A 3 0.08 11.34 -0.58
N ILE A 4 0.98 12.01 -1.30
CA ILE A 4 0.96 12.00 -2.76
C ILE A 4 1.15 10.57 -3.30
N TYR A 5 1.97 9.76 -2.65
CA TYR A 5 2.18 8.38 -3.07
C TYR A 5 0.94 7.54 -2.81
N ILE A 6 0.27 7.79 -1.69
CA ILE A 6 -0.98 7.08 -1.37
C ILE A 6 -2.04 7.38 -2.43
N LYS A 7 -2.18 8.63 -2.82
CA LYS A 7 -3.13 9.02 -3.86
C LYS A 7 -2.79 8.40 -5.21
N CYS A 8 -1.50 8.36 -5.56
CA CYS A 8 -1.05 7.73 -6.80
C CYS A 8 -1.37 6.24 -6.82
N ILE A 9 -1.08 5.55 -5.73
CA ILE A 9 -1.35 4.11 -5.62
C ILE A 9 -2.85 3.85 -5.72
N ALA A 10 -3.65 4.65 -5.02
CA ALA A 10 -5.10 4.51 -5.06
C ALA A 10 -5.63 4.64 -6.48
N GLY A 11 -5.12 5.60 -7.25
CA GLY A 11 -5.51 5.77 -8.64
C GLY A 11 -5.09 4.61 -9.53
N LYS A 12 -3.90 4.04 -9.29
CA LYS A 12 -3.40 2.91 -10.09
C LYS A 12 -4.14 1.62 -9.80
N VAL A 13 -4.49 1.37 -8.56
CA VAL A 13 -5.19 0.15 -8.16
C VAL A 13 -6.70 0.28 -8.34
N GLY A 14 -7.21 1.51 -8.33
CA GLY A 14 -8.63 1.77 -8.45
C GLY A 14 -9.37 1.65 -7.13
N VAL A 15 -8.74 2.08 -6.05
CA VAL A 15 -9.32 2.03 -4.71
C VAL A 15 -9.26 3.43 -4.08
N LYS A 16 -9.78 3.54 -2.89
CA LYS A 16 -9.80 4.83 -2.19
C LYS A 16 -8.50 5.06 -1.41
N ASP A 17 -8.20 6.34 -1.16
CA ASP A 17 -6.98 6.72 -0.45
C ASP A 17 -6.87 6.05 0.91
N TRP A 18 -7.95 6.03 1.69
CA TRP A 18 -7.93 5.45 3.02
C TRP A 18 -7.65 3.94 2.99
N GLN A 19 -8.07 3.26 1.91
CA GLN A 19 -7.80 1.84 1.75
C GLN A 19 -6.31 1.59 1.57
N VAL A 20 -5.66 2.41 0.74
CA VAL A 20 -4.21 2.31 0.54
C VAL A 20 -3.48 2.62 1.84
N GLU A 21 -3.87 3.68 2.52
CA GLU A 21 -3.23 4.08 3.77
C GLU A 21 -3.30 2.98 4.82
N ASN A 22 -4.47 2.37 4.98
CA ASN A 22 -4.63 1.28 5.93
C ASN A 22 -3.78 0.07 5.55
N CYS A 23 -3.71 -0.26 4.26
CA CYS A 23 -2.86 -1.35 3.79
C CYS A 23 -1.39 -1.08 4.09
N VAL A 24 -0.92 0.14 3.85
CA VAL A 24 0.47 0.51 4.13
C VAL A 24 0.77 0.33 5.62
N HIS A 25 -0.13 0.79 6.48
CA HIS A 25 0.05 0.62 7.92
C HIS A 25 0.12 -0.86 8.32
N LEU A 26 -0.73 -1.68 7.71
CA LEU A 26 -0.73 -3.12 7.99
C LEU A 26 0.58 -3.78 7.56
N PHE A 27 1.13 -3.36 6.42
CA PHE A 27 2.43 -3.86 5.97
C PHE A 27 3.55 -3.43 6.93
N GLU A 28 3.49 -2.22 7.44
CA GLU A 28 4.48 -1.73 8.40
C GLU A 28 4.43 -2.52 9.71
N GLU A 29 3.26 -3.04 10.06
CA GLU A 29 3.11 -3.90 11.23
C GLU A 29 3.63 -5.31 11.00
N GLY A 30 3.99 -5.65 9.77
CA GLY A 30 4.52 -6.96 9.43
C GLY A 30 3.48 -7.98 8.96
N ASN A 31 2.29 -7.53 8.61
CA ASN A 31 1.23 -8.44 8.16
C ASN A 31 1.49 -8.90 6.72
N THR A 32 1.13 -10.16 6.43
CA THR A 32 1.26 -10.71 5.08
C THR A 32 0.01 -10.40 4.25
N ILE A 33 0.15 -10.53 2.92
CA ILE A 33 -0.98 -10.33 2.00
C ILE A 33 -2.16 -11.23 2.33
N PRO A 34 -1.98 -12.57 2.49
CA PRO A 34 -3.11 -13.44 2.82
C PRO A 34 -3.76 -13.08 4.15
N PHE A 35 -2.97 -12.68 5.13
CA PHE A 35 -3.50 -12.29 6.41
C PHE A 35 -4.38 -11.06 6.29
N ILE A 36 -3.91 -10.05 5.57
CA ILE A 36 -4.66 -8.81 5.39
C ILE A 36 -5.98 -9.07 4.66
N SER A 37 -5.93 -9.84 3.57
CA SER A 37 -7.12 -10.09 2.77
C SER A 37 -8.16 -10.95 3.49
N ARG A 38 -7.74 -11.78 4.44
CA ARG A 38 -8.66 -12.65 5.20
C ARG A 38 -9.12 -12.04 6.50
N TYR A 39 -8.21 -11.45 7.26
CA TYR A 39 -8.47 -11.08 8.65
C TYR A 39 -8.54 -9.57 8.87
N ARG A 40 -8.25 -8.77 7.86
CA ARG A 40 -8.28 -7.31 7.98
C ARG A 40 -9.14 -6.66 6.90
N LYS A 41 -10.20 -7.35 6.48
CA LYS A 41 -11.09 -6.82 5.44
C LYS A 41 -11.74 -5.51 5.86
N GLU A 42 -12.10 -5.38 7.13
CA GLU A 42 -12.71 -4.13 7.61
C GLU A 42 -11.73 -2.97 7.55
N LYS A 43 -10.43 -3.23 7.66
CA LYS A 43 -9.41 -2.19 7.55
C LYS A 43 -9.15 -1.78 6.11
N THR A 44 -9.29 -2.72 5.18
CA THR A 44 -9.01 -2.47 3.76
C THR A 44 -10.26 -2.16 2.94
N GLY A 45 -11.44 -2.23 3.55
CA GLY A 45 -12.68 -2.01 2.83
C GLY A 45 -13.05 -3.14 1.89
N GLY A 46 -12.59 -4.37 2.19
CA GLY A 46 -12.96 -5.55 1.41
C GLY A 46 -12.07 -5.84 0.22
N LEU A 47 -10.83 -5.36 0.24
CA LEU A 47 -9.89 -5.64 -0.85
C LEU A 47 -9.52 -7.11 -0.88
N ASP A 48 -9.37 -7.67 -2.09
CA ASP A 48 -8.95 -9.05 -2.26
C ASP A 48 -7.42 -9.17 -2.32
N ASP A 49 -6.93 -10.40 -2.43
CA ASP A 49 -5.50 -10.68 -2.48
C ASP A 49 -4.80 -9.92 -3.58
N ALA A 50 -5.41 -9.86 -4.78
CA ALA A 50 -4.81 -9.21 -5.93
C ALA A 50 -4.65 -7.71 -5.69
N GLN A 51 -5.67 -7.07 -5.14
CA GLN A 51 -5.63 -5.63 -4.86
C GLN A 51 -4.63 -5.30 -3.77
N VAL A 52 -4.58 -6.12 -2.72
CA VAL A 52 -3.61 -5.93 -1.63
C VAL A 52 -2.19 -6.12 -2.16
N ALA A 53 -1.98 -7.12 -3.02
CA ALA A 53 -0.68 -7.37 -3.63
C ALA A 53 -0.23 -6.21 -4.51
N GLU A 54 -1.15 -5.61 -5.27
CA GLU A 54 -0.83 -4.45 -6.09
C GLU A 54 -0.43 -3.25 -5.24
N ILE A 55 -1.13 -3.04 -4.15
CA ILE A 55 -0.79 -1.96 -3.22
C ILE A 55 0.61 -2.17 -2.66
N GLN A 56 0.94 -3.40 -2.27
CA GLN A 56 2.27 -3.72 -1.79
C GLN A 56 3.33 -3.44 -2.85
N HIS A 57 3.07 -3.88 -4.08
CA HIS A 57 3.98 -3.66 -5.19
C HIS A 57 4.30 -2.17 -5.37
N TRP A 58 3.28 -1.33 -5.48
CA TRP A 58 3.48 0.10 -5.67
C TRP A 58 4.10 0.77 -4.45
N THR A 59 3.78 0.28 -3.26
CA THR A 59 4.40 0.78 -2.03
C THR A 59 5.91 0.56 -2.08
N LEU A 60 6.34 -0.62 -2.49
CA LEU A 60 7.77 -0.93 -2.63
C LEU A 60 8.42 -0.07 -3.71
N VAL A 61 7.75 0.12 -4.84
CA VAL A 61 8.28 0.94 -5.93
C VAL A 61 8.52 2.37 -5.45
N PHE A 62 7.54 2.99 -4.81
CA PHE A 62 7.67 4.36 -4.35
C PHE A 62 8.67 4.50 -3.20
N THR A 63 8.76 3.49 -2.34
CA THR A 63 9.76 3.48 -1.28
C THR A 63 11.17 3.47 -1.86
N GLU A 64 11.39 2.66 -2.88
CA GLU A 64 12.68 2.61 -3.57
C GLU A 64 13.00 3.94 -4.25
N MET A 65 12.02 4.58 -4.85
CA MET A 65 12.21 5.89 -5.47
C MET A 65 12.63 6.94 -4.43
N GLU A 66 12.03 6.90 -3.26
CA GLU A 66 12.42 7.82 -2.18
C GLU A 66 13.87 7.59 -1.74
N LYS A 67 14.26 6.33 -1.62
CA LYS A 67 15.63 6.00 -1.25
C LYS A 67 16.63 6.50 -2.28
N LEU A 68 16.31 6.35 -3.55
CA LEU A 68 17.17 6.84 -4.63
C LEU A 68 17.30 8.35 -4.60
N SER A 69 16.21 9.05 -4.34
CA SER A 69 16.23 10.50 -4.19
C SER A 69 17.16 10.95 -3.06
N LEU A 70 17.13 10.24 -1.95
CA LEU A 70 18.00 10.57 -0.81
C LEU A 70 19.47 10.32 -1.14
N ILE A 71 19.76 9.30 -1.91
CA ILE A 71 21.13 8.98 -2.30
C ILE A 71 21.72 10.05 -3.21
N HIS A 72 20.90 10.66 -4.05
CA HIS A 72 21.34 11.66 -5.01
C HIS A 72 21.52 13.06 -4.41
N ILE A 73 21.13 13.24 -3.20
CA ILE A 73 21.35 14.50 -2.49
C ILE A 73 22.73 14.52 -1.87
#